data_e1f573c26e4c8a722b8d703d358f92fc
#
_entry.id   e1f573c26e4c8a722b8d703d358f92fc
#
_cell.length_a   1.000
_cell.length_b   1.000
_cell.length_c   1.000
_cell.angle_alpha   90.00
_cell.angle_beta   90.00
_cell.angle_gamma   90.00
#
_symmetry.space_group_name_H-M   'P 1'
#
loop_
_entity.id
_entity.type
_entity.pdbx_description
1 polymer ?
#
loop_
_entity_poly.entity_id
_entity_poly.type
_entity_poly.pdbx_seq_one_letter_code
_entity_poly.pdbx_strand_id
1 'polypeptide(L)'
;MKDIFDYQESIKFVKAVYYNFHPIPLPKPFKDGTGGMGKNAPEQGCLELYDSKGACAHLTIGRSFVKNILPLILNGETKSYNQWRDGLYWKMRNSGFQSGQAVEVGQLDLMMLDILAQRADKPLHRFLGAEKDWAAAYKGGGSLLLEDEELVEDMIRYMEEGYKTVKFKVGSDDGTNMERDIRRLEKVRKAVGPEIGIAVDANQRWDVEHAFRFAKLAEPYNLAWFEEPIHAHDMNGIKQLKEMGVSMPLAFGESMRIYYAYETYVEKGVDHLQPSIGRMTRIDEILKIRDLAREKGVTFSSGGRIYLNAIFGCLYNENEEIEYHEPISRPVGAYTLFQPEERDGRFYCQPDLPGNPQRVDIDKLEKDGLLESKQIFLADK
;
A
#
# COMPACT_ATOMS: atom_id res chain seq x y z
N MET A 1 -19.94 0.37 14.02
CA MET A 1 -19.94 0.22 12.54
C MET A 1 -20.08 -1.25 12.23
N LYS A 2 -20.93 -1.66 11.25
CA LYS A 2 -21.08 -3.08 10.86
C LYS A 2 -19.81 -3.52 10.13
N ASP A 3 -19.34 -4.75 10.43
CA ASP A 3 -18.21 -5.32 9.71
C ASP A 3 -18.59 -5.62 8.26
N ILE A 4 -17.70 -5.28 7.31
CA ILE A 4 -17.91 -5.62 5.89
C ILE A 4 -17.62 -7.11 5.70
N PHE A 5 -16.56 -7.63 6.34
CA PHE A 5 -16.23 -9.04 6.33
C PHE A 5 -16.70 -9.69 7.62
N ASP A 6 -17.73 -10.51 7.52
CA ASP A 6 -18.37 -11.23 8.65
C ASP A 6 -18.48 -12.71 8.28
N TYR A 7 -17.43 -13.48 8.65
CA TYR A 7 -17.35 -14.90 8.35
C TYR A 7 -17.26 -15.73 9.62
N GLN A 8 -18.09 -16.77 9.69
CA GLN A 8 -18.16 -17.71 10.81
C GLN A 8 -17.44 -19.04 10.52
N GLU A 9 -16.83 -19.15 9.34
CA GLU A 9 -16.05 -20.32 8.95
C GLU A 9 -14.86 -20.52 9.87
N SER A 10 -14.72 -21.76 10.35
CA SER A 10 -13.64 -22.15 11.24
C SER A 10 -12.31 -22.28 10.50
N ILE A 11 -11.24 -21.73 11.09
CA ILE A 11 -9.87 -21.85 10.63
C ILE A 11 -9.04 -22.48 11.76
N LYS A 12 -8.28 -23.53 11.45
CA LYS A 12 -7.24 -24.11 12.31
C LYS A 12 -5.94 -24.10 11.54
N PHE A 13 -4.98 -23.33 12.01
CA PHE A 13 -3.65 -23.30 11.42
C PHE A 13 -2.85 -24.51 11.90
N VAL A 14 -2.15 -25.19 10.99
CA VAL A 14 -1.45 -26.43 11.29
C VAL A 14 0.04 -26.37 10.99
N LYS A 15 0.46 -25.52 10.06
CA LYS A 15 1.84 -25.40 9.63
C LYS A 15 2.10 -24.03 9.05
N ALA A 16 3.30 -23.51 9.24
CA ALA A 16 3.81 -22.37 8.50
C ALA A 16 5.21 -22.68 7.95
N VAL A 17 5.53 -22.16 6.77
CA VAL A 17 6.87 -22.19 6.19
C VAL A 17 7.29 -20.76 5.90
N TYR A 18 8.36 -20.33 6.56
CA TYR A 18 8.92 -19.00 6.37
C TYR A 18 10.21 -19.07 5.57
N TYR A 19 10.27 -18.32 4.51
CA TYR A 19 11.45 -18.11 3.69
C TYR A 19 11.99 -16.72 3.97
N ASN A 20 13.24 -16.63 4.34
CA ASN A 20 13.95 -15.38 4.51
C ASN A 20 14.90 -15.17 3.35
N PHE A 21 14.96 -13.95 2.82
CA PHE A 21 15.82 -13.64 1.68
C PHE A 21 16.48 -12.26 1.83
N HIS A 22 17.61 -12.09 1.16
CA HIS A 22 18.34 -10.85 1.12
C HIS A 22 17.54 -9.77 0.37
N PRO A 23 17.76 -8.49 0.70
CA PRO A 23 17.12 -7.39 0.02
C PRO A 23 17.33 -7.44 -1.49
N ILE A 24 16.24 -7.27 -2.26
CA ILE A 24 16.28 -7.24 -3.72
C ILE A 24 16.94 -5.94 -4.17
N PRO A 25 18.01 -5.98 -5.00
CA PRO A 25 18.66 -4.77 -5.50
C PRO A 25 17.71 -3.93 -6.36
N LEU A 26 17.75 -2.60 -6.14
CA LEU A 26 17.05 -1.66 -7.02
C LEU A 26 17.93 -1.29 -8.22
N PRO A 27 17.36 -1.15 -9.42
CA PRO A 27 18.10 -0.71 -10.62
C PRO A 27 18.78 0.65 -10.46
N LYS A 28 18.10 1.57 -9.76
CA LYS A 28 18.60 2.88 -9.35
C LYS A 28 18.35 3.09 -7.86
N PRO A 29 19.25 3.80 -7.13
CA PRO A 29 18.99 4.18 -5.75
C PRO A 29 17.71 5.00 -5.64
N PHE A 30 16.96 4.80 -4.56
CA PHE A 30 15.73 5.55 -4.30
C PHE A 30 15.87 6.38 -3.03
N LYS A 31 15.43 7.65 -3.08
CA LYS A 31 15.34 8.55 -1.93
C LYS A 31 14.01 9.32 -2.01
N ASP A 32 13.31 9.36 -0.89
CA ASP A 32 12.16 10.22 -0.63
C ASP A 32 12.49 11.32 0.38
N GLY A 33 11.49 12.07 0.83
CA GLY A 33 11.65 13.14 1.81
C GLY A 33 12.14 12.69 3.19
N THR A 34 12.02 11.40 3.54
CA THR A 34 12.43 10.85 4.84
C THR A 34 13.85 10.28 4.87
N GLY A 35 14.49 10.14 3.71
CA GLY A 35 15.84 9.57 3.61
C GLY A 35 15.95 8.41 2.63
N GLY A 36 14.84 7.71 2.40
CA GLY A 36 14.71 6.71 1.36
C GLY A 36 15.23 5.32 1.68
N MET A 37 15.21 4.46 0.67
CA MET A 37 15.50 3.02 0.78
C MET A 37 16.92 2.67 0.31
N GLY A 38 17.70 3.62 -0.16
CA GLY A 38 19.04 3.38 -0.67
C GLY A 38 19.04 2.53 -1.95
N LYS A 39 19.95 1.54 -2.01
CA LYS A 39 20.19 0.72 -3.21
C LYS A 39 19.38 -0.57 -3.27
N ASN A 40 18.63 -0.90 -2.23
CA ASN A 40 17.89 -2.14 -2.12
C ASN A 40 16.47 -1.88 -1.68
N ALA A 41 15.54 -2.76 -2.12
CA ALA A 41 14.22 -2.84 -1.52
C ALA A 41 14.33 -3.23 -0.04
N PRO A 42 13.33 -2.92 0.81
CA PRO A 42 13.34 -3.37 2.19
C PRO A 42 13.54 -4.87 2.30
N GLU A 43 14.31 -5.31 3.31
CA GLU A 43 14.47 -6.73 3.63
C GLU A 43 13.10 -7.38 3.81
N GLN A 44 12.87 -8.48 3.14
CA GLN A 44 11.59 -9.16 3.11
C GLN A 44 11.75 -10.66 3.36
N GLY A 45 10.67 -11.25 3.87
CA GLY A 45 10.48 -12.67 3.92
C GLY A 45 9.14 -13.04 3.29
N CYS A 46 8.91 -14.33 3.06
CA CYS A 46 7.64 -14.86 2.58
C CYS A 46 7.15 -15.95 3.51
N LEU A 47 5.87 -15.95 3.82
CA LEU A 47 5.21 -16.97 4.61
C LEU A 47 4.20 -17.74 3.77
N GLU A 48 4.28 -19.06 3.86
CA GLU A 48 3.20 -19.98 3.52
C GLU A 48 2.51 -20.39 4.83
N LEU A 49 1.21 -20.18 4.93
CA LEU A 49 0.41 -20.53 6.10
C LEU A 49 -0.67 -21.53 5.73
N TYR A 50 -0.53 -22.73 6.28
CA TYR A 50 -1.42 -23.85 5.97
C TYR A 50 -2.50 -24.02 7.03
N ASP A 51 -3.72 -24.26 6.58
CA ASP A 51 -4.81 -24.65 7.44
C ASP A 51 -5.05 -26.16 7.44
N SER A 52 -5.91 -26.63 8.37
CA SER A 52 -6.24 -28.05 8.53
C SER A 52 -7.09 -28.64 7.39
N LYS A 53 -7.62 -27.82 6.49
CA LYS A 53 -8.44 -28.24 5.34
C LYS A 53 -7.65 -28.23 4.02
N GLY A 54 -6.35 -27.96 4.09
CA GLY A 54 -5.43 -28.01 2.95
C GLY A 54 -5.26 -26.71 2.17
N ALA A 55 -5.94 -25.61 2.55
CA ALA A 55 -5.68 -24.32 1.95
C ALA A 55 -4.33 -23.75 2.43
N CYS A 56 -3.65 -23.01 1.57
CA CYS A 56 -2.36 -22.41 1.85
C CYS A 56 -2.32 -20.93 1.39
N ALA A 57 -2.35 -20.03 2.35
CA ALA A 57 -2.17 -18.61 2.07
C ALA A 57 -0.67 -18.26 1.94
N HIS A 58 -0.40 -17.31 1.03
CA HIS A 58 0.96 -16.80 0.79
C HIS A 58 0.99 -15.27 0.96
N LEU A 59 1.98 -14.79 1.72
CA LEU A 59 2.19 -13.35 1.85
C LEU A 59 3.66 -13.04 2.11
N THR A 60 4.15 -11.96 1.53
CA THR A 60 5.44 -11.39 1.91
C THR A 60 5.29 -10.70 3.26
N ILE A 61 6.10 -11.07 4.24
CA ILE A 61 6.05 -10.58 5.62
C ILE A 61 7.46 -10.39 6.19
N GLY A 62 7.57 -9.59 7.25
CA GLY A 62 8.81 -9.44 8.00
C GLY A 62 9.04 -10.57 9.04
N ARG A 63 10.28 -10.74 9.49
CA ARG A 63 10.66 -11.70 10.55
C ARG A 63 9.90 -11.51 11.87
N SER A 64 9.47 -10.29 12.15
CA SER A 64 8.70 -9.96 13.36
C SER A 64 7.36 -10.69 13.42
N PHE A 65 6.70 -10.94 12.28
CA PHE A 65 5.49 -11.75 12.21
C PHE A 65 5.68 -13.16 12.75
N VAL A 66 6.81 -13.80 12.38
CA VAL A 66 7.17 -15.14 12.87
C VAL A 66 7.29 -15.16 14.39
N LYS A 67 7.86 -14.12 14.97
CA LYS A 67 8.04 -13.99 16.43
C LYS A 67 6.74 -13.62 17.15
N ASN A 68 5.94 -12.73 16.57
CA ASN A 68 4.84 -12.10 17.30
C ASN A 68 3.49 -12.78 17.02
N ILE A 69 3.27 -13.32 15.83
CA ILE A 69 1.96 -13.85 15.40
C ILE A 69 1.93 -15.38 15.35
N LEU A 70 2.95 -16.05 14.79
CA LEU A 70 2.90 -17.52 14.66
C LEU A 70 2.64 -18.24 15.98
N PRO A 71 3.27 -17.88 17.14
CA PRO A 71 2.98 -18.55 18.41
C PRO A 71 1.54 -18.36 18.90
N LEU A 72 0.86 -17.32 18.43
CA LEU A 72 -0.52 -17.04 18.83
C LEU A 72 -1.55 -17.86 18.00
N ILE A 73 -1.16 -18.35 16.83
CA ILE A 73 -2.08 -19.02 15.90
C ILE A 73 -1.75 -20.49 15.68
N LEU A 74 -0.49 -20.93 15.88
CA LEU A 74 -0.07 -22.32 15.81
C LEU A 74 -0.20 -23.05 17.17
N ASN A 75 -1.19 -22.67 17.96
CA ASN A 75 -1.47 -23.15 19.32
C ASN A 75 -2.48 -24.30 19.38
N GLY A 76 -2.81 -24.91 18.23
CA GLY A 76 -3.77 -26.01 18.12
C GLY A 76 -5.25 -25.61 18.15
N GLU A 77 -5.57 -24.34 18.43
CA GLU A 77 -6.97 -23.86 18.51
C GLU A 77 -7.66 -23.81 17.14
N THR A 78 -8.95 -24.02 17.17
CA THR A 78 -9.87 -23.80 16.03
C THR A 78 -10.80 -22.65 16.39
N LYS A 79 -10.79 -21.60 15.59
CA LYS A 79 -11.64 -20.40 15.78
C LYS A 79 -12.25 -19.98 14.45
N SER A 80 -13.39 -19.29 14.48
CA SER A 80 -13.90 -18.67 13.26
C SER A 80 -13.00 -17.50 12.82
N TYR A 81 -13.14 -17.09 11.56
CA TYR A 81 -12.46 -15.91 11.04
C TYR A 81 -12.66 -14.71 11.97
N ASN A 82 -13.91 -14.40 12.35
CA ASN A 82 -14.19 -13.27 13.24
C ASN A 82 -13.52 -13.43 14.60
N GLN A 83 -13.53 -14.62 15.19
CA GLN A 83 -12.87 -14.85 16.49
C GLN A 83 -11.35 -14.65 16.43
N TRP A 84 -10.69 -15.08 15.33
CA TRP A 84 -9.26 -14.83 15.11
C TRP A 84 -8.98 -13.34 14.95
N ARG A 85 -9.68 -12.70 14.00
CA ARG A 85 -9.51 -11.28 13.69
C ARG A 85 -9.71 -10.41 14.93
N ASP A 86 -10.87 -10.53 15.59
CA ASP A 86 -11.23 -9.65 16.71
C ASP A 86 -10.39 -9.96 17.96
N GLY A 87 -10.10 -11.24 18.21
CA GLY A 87 -9.25 -11.63 19.34
C GLY A 87 -7.83 -11.07 19.24
N LEU A 88 -7.24 -11.08 18.04
CA LEU A 88 -5.91 -10.51 17.82
C LEU A 88 -5.93 -8.98 17.76
N TYR A 89 -6.95 -8.38 17.16
CA TYR A 89 -7.13 -6.93 17.17
C TYR A 89 -7.12 -6.36 18.60
N TRP A 90 -7.90 -6.95 19.52
CA TRP A 90 -7.95 -6.45 20.90
C TRP A 90 -6.67 -6.73 21.71
N LYS A 91 -5.87 -7.73 21.33
CA LYS A 91 -4.54 -7.91 21.92
C LYS A 91 -3.60 -6.74 21.65
N MET A 92 -3.82 -5.98 20.54
CA MET A 92 -3.00 -4.82 20.18
C MET A 92 -3.22 -3.60 21.09
N ARG A 93 -4.28 -3.59 21.90
CA ARG A 93 -4.60 -2.44 22.75
C ARG A 93 -3.41 -1.91 23.54
N ASN A 94 -2.65 -2.80 24.19
CA ASN A 94 -1.52 -2.40 25.03
C ASN A 94 -0.25 -2.09 24.21
N SER A 95 -0.10 -2.65 23.02
CA SER A 95 1.02 -2.35 22.11
C SER A 95 0.74 -1.10 21.27
N GLY A 96 -0.51 -0.65 21.22
CA GLY A 96 -0.98 0.46 20.41
C GLY A 96 -1.35 0.05 18.97
N PHE A 97 -2.49 0.55 18.51
CA PHE A 97 -3.04 0.25 17.18
C PHE A 97 -2.24 0.88 16.01
N GLN A 98 -1.24 1.70 16.29
CA GLN A 98 -0.29 2.27 15.32
C GLN A 98 1.07 1.56 15.33
N SER A 99 1.21 0.46 16.07
CA SER A 99 2.46 -0.31 16.17
C SER A 99 2.72 -1.18 14.92
N GLY A 100 3.96 -1.67 14.79
CA GLY A 100 4.30 -2.67 13.76
C GLY A 100 3.50 -3.96 13.93
N GLN A 101 3.18 -4.35 15.17
CA GLN A 101 2.37 -5.53 15.46
C GLN A 101 0.92 -5.38 14.95
N ALA A 102 0.38 -4.16 14.91
CA ALA A 102 -0.94 -3.89 14.30
C ALA A 102 -0.93 -4.22 12.80
N VAL A 103 0.16 -3.92 12.09
CA VAL A 103 0.35 -4.31 10.68
C VAL A 103 0.37 -5.84 10.52
N GLU A 104 1.03 -6.55 11.43
CA GLU A 104 1.11 -8.02 11.40
C GLU A 104 -0.26 -8.67 11.60
N VAL A 105 -1.14 -8.09 12.41
CA VAL A 105 -2.53 -8.54 12.55
C VAL A 105 -3.30 -8.38 11.24
N GLY A 106 -3.15 -7.25 10.54
CA GLY A 106 -3.74 -7.04 9.22
C GLY A 106 -3.18 -8.00 8.15
N GLN A 107 -1.89 -8.33 8.22
CA GLN A 107 -1.30 -9.35 7.34
C GLN A 107 -1.92 -10.74 7.56
N LEU A 108 -2.18 -11.12 8.81
CA LEU A 108 -2.88 -12.36 9.09
C LEU A 108 -4.35 -12.31 8.60
N ASP A 109 -5.01 -11.16 8.75
CA ASP A 109 -6.38 -10.96 8.24
C ASP A 109 -6.45 -11.20 6.73
N LEU A 110 -5.49 -10.67 5.95
CA LEU A 110 -5.36 -10.98 4.51
C LEU A 110 -5.18 -12.47 4.23
N MET A 111 -4.32 -13.15 4.99
CA MET A 111 -4.07 -14.59 4.80
C MET A 111 -5.29 -15.43 5.14
N MET A 112 -6.09 -15.04 6.13
CA MET A 112 -7.36 -15.72 6.46
C MET A 112 -8.39 -15.54 5.35
N LEU A 113 -8.51 -14.34 4.77
CA LEU A 113 -9.39 -14.10 3.61
C LEU A 113 -8.97 -14.92 2.39
N ASP A 114 -7.65 -15.04 2.15
CA ASP A 114 -7.11 -15.89 1.08
C ASP A 114 -7.50 -17.37 1.30
N ILE A 115 -7.32 -17.90 2.51
CA ILE A 115 -7.74 -19.28 2.88
C ILE A 115 -9.24 -19.50 2.63
N LEU A 116 -10.09 -18.55 3.04
CA LEU A 116 -11.53 -18.67 2.84
C LEU A 116 -11.91 -18.61 1.36
N ALA A 117 -11.26 -17.76 0.58
CA ALA A 117 -11.48 -17.66 -0.86
C ALA A 117 -11.07 -18.97 -1.59
N GLN A 118 -9.91 -19.56 -1.23
CA GLN A 118 -9.46 -20.85 -1.75
C GLN A 118 -10.49 -21.97 -1.43
N ARG A 119 -10.99 -22.02 -0.19
CA ARG A 119 -12.00 -23.00 0.22
C ARG A 119 -13.34 -22.82 -0.51
N ALA A 120 -13.66 -21.59 -0.91
CA ALA A 120 -14.85 -21.27 -1.69
C ALA A 120 -14.65 -21.49 -3.20
N ASP A 121 -13.45 -21.91 -3.62
CA ASP A 121 -13.06 -22.08 -5.03
C ASP A 121 -13.30 -20.79 -5.85
N LYS A 122 -12.95 -19.63 -5.27
CA LYS A 122 -13.11 -18.30 -5.89
C LYS A 122 -11.82 -17.51 -5.85
N PRO A 123 -11.48 -16.74 -6.89
CA PRO A 123 -10.44 -15.70 -6.79
C PRO A 123 -10.76 -14.74 -5.65
N LEU A 124 -9.73 -14.27 -4.94
CA LEU A 124 -9.93 -13.44 -3.74
C LEU A 124 -10.77 -12.21 -4.01
N HIS A 125 -10.53 -11.47 -5.11
CA HIS A 125 -11.35 -10.30 -5.44
C HIS A 125 -12.84 -10.66 -5.67
N ARG A 126 -13.13 -11.79 -6.31
CA ARG A 126 -14.51 -12.26 -6.51
C ARG A 126 -15.14 -12.76 -5.20
N PHE A 127 -14.35 -13.40 -4.35
CA PHE A 127 -14.80 -13.80 -3.00
C PHE A 127 -15.19 -12.57 -2.16
N LEU A 128 -14.43 -11.47 -2.28
CA LEU A 128 -14.72 -10.20 -1.62
C LEU A 128 -15.85 -9.40 -2.26
N GLY A 129 -16.41 -9.86 -3.37
CA GLY A 129 -17.59 -9.28 -4.02
C GLY A 129 -17.28 -8.36 -5.21
N ALA A 130 -16.08 -8.41 -5.78
CA ALA A 130 -15.78 -7.64 -6.99
C ALA A 130 -16.60 -8.14 -8.19
N GLU A 131 -17.10 -7.19 -9.00
CA GLU A 131 -17.83 -7.48 -10.24
C GLU A 131 -16.92 -7.42 -11.49
N LYS A 132 -15.71 -6.89 -11.36
CA LYS A 132 -14.69 -6.78 -12.39
C LYS A 132 -13.37 -7.38 -11.94
N ASP A 133 -12.48 -7.70 -12.89
CA ASP A 133 -11.18 -8.32 -12.65
C ASP A 133 -10.02 -7.34 -12.84
N TRP A 134 -10.28 -6.04 -12.83
CA TRP A 134 -9.26 -5.03 -13.04
C TRP A 134 -9.37 -3.86 -12.05
N ALA A 135 -8.23 -3.22 -11.81
CA ALA A 135 -8.09 -2.02 -10.99
C ALA A 135 -7.45 -0.90 -11.82
N ALA A 136 -8.00 0.30 -11.78
CA ALA A 136 -7.32 1.49 -12.30
C ALA A 136 -6.16 1.86 -11.38
N ALA A 137 -5.06 2.36 -11.96
CA ALA A 137 -3.89 2.72 -11.20
C ALA A 137 -3.32 4.08 -11.60
N TYR A 138 -2.73 4.78 -10.63
CA TYR A 138 -1.77 5.83 -10.90
C TYR A 138 -0.34 5.32 -10.72
N LYS A 139 0.63 5.92 -11.42
CA LYS A 139 2.00 5.45 -11.37
C LYS A 139 2.90 6.46 -10.69
N GLY A 140 3.60 5.97 -9.67
CA GLY A 140 4.49 6.77 -8.85
C GLY A 140 5.95 6.32 -8.95
N GLY A 141 6.83 7.24 -8.58
CA GLY A 141 8.28 7.03 -8.55
C GLY A 141 8.98 8.35 -8.23
N GLY A 142 9.84 8.80 -9.14
CA GLY A 142 10.44 10.13 -9.10
C GLY A 142 11.29 10.36 -7.86
N SER A 143 12.23 9.44 -7.60
CA SER A 143 13.23 9.60 -6.52
C SER A 143 13.85 11.00 -6.51
N LEU A 144 14.15 11.51 -5.31
CA LEU A 144 14.89 12.77 -5.13
C LEU A 144 16.34 12.70 -5.65
N LEU A 145 16.84 11.48 -5.95
CA LEU A 145 18.18 11.29 -6.53
C LEU A 145 18.21 11.38 -8.04
N LEU A 146 17.07 11.36 -8.73
CA LEU A 146 17.01 11.50 -10.17
C LEU A 146 17.35 12.91 -10.61
N GLU A 147 18.10 13.03 -11.70
CA GLU A 147 18.22 14.30 -12.39
C GLU A 147 16.87 14.71 -13.00
N ASP A 148 16.71 16.01 -13.28
CA ASP A 148 15.42 16.54 -13.75
C ASP A 148 14.98 15.87 -15.06
N GLU A 149 15.91 15.60 -15.97
CA GLU A 149 15.68 14.95 -17.27
C GLU A 149 15.23 13.50 -17.10
N GLU A 150 15.86 12.73 -16.20
CA GLU A 150 15.48 11.35 -15.88
C GLU A 150 14.07 11.28 -15.29
N LEU A 151 13.72 12.24 -14.40
CA LEU A 151 12.36 12.34 -13.85
C LEU A 151 11.35 12.58 -14.97
N VAL A 152 11.61 13.52 -15.87
CA VAL A 152 10.72 13.86 -16.99
C VAL A 152 10.54 12.67 -17.92
N GLU A 153 11.61 11.95 -18.26
CA GLU A 153 11.54 10.73 -19.07
C GLU A 153 10.67 9.66 -18.43
N ASP A 154 10.80 9.43 -17.11
CA ASP A 154 9.95 8.49 -16.39
C ASP A 154 8.46 8.91 -16.43
N MET A 155 8.15 10.19 -16.21
CA MET A 155 6.77 10.68 -16.23
C MET A 155 6.12 10.60 -17.62
N ILE A 156 6.88 10.88 -18.69
CA ILE A 156 6.42 10.70 -20.08
C ILE A 156 6.12 9.21 -20.33
N ARG A 157 7.02 8.33 -19.97
CA ARG A 157 6.86 6.89 -20.11
C ARG A 157 5.62 6.38 -19.38
N TYR A 158 5.35 6.84 -18.15
CA TYR A 158 4.15 6.48 -17.39
C TYR A 158 2.86 6.92 -18.13
N MET A 159 2.86 8.14 -18.65
CA MET A 159 1.75 8.62 -19.47
C MET A 159 1.53 7.77 -20.74
N GLU A 160 2.61 7.41 -21.45
CA GLU A 160 2.56 6.57 -22.65
C GLU A 160 2.10 5.15 -22.36
N GLU A 161 2.35 4.63 -21.16
CA GLU A 161 1.83 3.35 -20.65
C GLU A 161 0.34 3.41 -20.25
N GLY A 162 -0.32 4.57 -20.43
CA GLY A 162 -1.77 4.76 -20.26
C GLY A 162 -2.20 5.26 -18.89
N TYR A 163 -1.27 5.60 -18.00
CA TYR A 163 -1.61 6.16 -16.69
C TYR A 163 -2.13 7.60 -16.81
N LYS A 164 -3.24 7.89 -16.10
CA LYS A 164 -3.88 9.21 -16.12
C LYS A 164 -3.35 10.14 -15.03
N THR A 165 -2.73 9.58 -14.01
CA THR A 165 -2.10 10.30 -12.90
C THR A 165 -0.68 9.77 -12.70
N VAL A 166 0.27 10.69 -12.56
CA VAL A 166 1.67 10.40 -12.23
C VAL A 166 2.07 11.07 -10.93
N LYS A 167 2.93 10.42 -10.14
CA LYS A 167 3.37 10.93 -8.83
C LYS A 167 4.88 10.90 -8.70
N PHE A 168 5.46 11.95 -8.13
CA PHE A 168 6.88 12.00 -7.82
C PHE A 168 7.16 12.65 -6.47
N LYS A 169 8.38 12.44 -5.95
CA LYS A 169 8.80 12.94 -4.63
C LYS A 169 9.28 14.37 -4.69
N VAL A 170 8.90 15.13 -3.65
CA VAL A 170 9.37 16.48 -3.35
C VAL A 170 9.99 16.52 -1.94
N GLY A 171 10.60 17.63 -1.56
CA GLY A 171 11.37 17.76 -0.31
C GLY A 171 12.87 17.56 -0.55
N SER A 172 13.37 18.03 -1.68
CA SER A 172 14.79 18.00 -2.06
C SER A 172 15.70 18.57 -0.99
N ASP A 173 16.92 18.00 -0.86
CA ASP A 173 17.95 18.43 0.10
C ASP A 173 17.40 18.56 1.52
N ASP A 174 16.74 17.48 1.95
CA ASP A 174 16.11 17.41 3.25
C ASP A 174 15.06 18.52 3.50
N GLY A 175 14.32 18.89 2.44
CA GLY A 175 13.23 19.86 2.47
C GLY A 175 13.69 21.33 2.31
N THR A 176 14.98 21.59 2.14
CA THR A 176 15.53 22.94 2.07
C THR A 176 15.59 23.52 0.65
N ASN A 177 15.53 22.67 -0.39
CA ASN A 177 15.67 23.08 -1.79
C ASN A 177 14.32 23.06 -2.55
N MET A 178 13.41 23.89 -2.09
CA MET A 178 12.08 24.02 -2.69
C MET A 178 12.12 24.53 -4.15
N GLU A 179 13.13 25.31 -4.50
CA GLU A 179 13.32 25.82 -5.87
C GLU A 179 13.56 24.65 -6.85
N ARG A 180 14.33 23.63 -6.44
CA ARG A 180 14.54 22.42 -7.24
C ARG A 180 13.21 21.67 -7.41
N ASP A 181 12.43 21.53 -6.37
CA ASP A 181 11.14 20.82 -6.42
C ASP A 181 10.16 21.50 -7.38
N ILE A 182 10.05 22.83 -7.32
CA ILE A 182 9.19 23.61 -8.23
C ILE A 182 9.70 23.53 -9.68
N ARG A 183 11.00 23.63 -9.91
CA ARG A 183 11.59 23.47 -11.26
C ARG A 183 11.29 22.08 -11.85
N ARG A 184 11.39 21.03 -11.03
CA ARG A 184 11.02 19.66 -11.44
C ARG A 184 9.54 19.56 -11.80
N LEU A 185 8.66 20.15 -10.98
CA LEU A 185 7.23 20.20 -11.23
C LEU A 185 6.90 20.93 -12.54
N GLU A 186 7.52 22.07 -12.79
CA GLU A 186 7.37 22.83 -14.04
C GLU A 186 7.76 22.00 -15.27
N LYS A 187 8.94 21.35 -15.23
CA LYS A 187 9.44 20.50 -16.31
C LYS A 187 8.48 19.32 -16.58
N VAL A 188 8.01 18.64 -15.53
CA VAL A 188 7.08 17.54 -15.66
C VAL A 188 5.75 18.02 -16.24
N ARG A 189 5.15 19.11 -15.71
CA ARG A 189 3.88 19.64 -16.23
C ARG A 189 3.98 20.02 -17.71
N LYS A 190 5.09 20.65 -18.11
CA LYS A 190 5.34 21.00 -19.51
C LYS A 190 5.43 19.76 -20.40
N ALA A 191 5.99 18.67 -19.92
CA ALA A 191 6.23 17.45 -20.67
C ALA A 191 4.98 16.59 -20.82
N VAL A 192 4.19 16.39 -19.74
CA VAL A 192 3.01 15.51 -19.77
C VAL A 192 1.73 16.22 -20.20
N GLY A 193 1.75 17.57 -20.32
CA GLY A 193 0.59 18.36 -20.72
C GLY A 193 -0.44 18.55 -19.60
N PRO A 194 -1.53 19.30 -19.87
CA PRO A 194 -2.51 19.69 -18.86
C PRO A 194 -3.49 18.57 -18.47
N GLU A 195 -3.67 17.55 -19.32
CA GLU A 195 -4.67 16.49 -19.12
C GLU A 195 -4.22 15.40 -18.15
N ILE A 196 -2.93 15.29 -17.89
CA ILE A 196 -2.38 14.31 -16.95
C ILE A 196 -2.41 14.88 -15.53
N GLY A 197 -2.99 14.14 -14.60
CA GLY A 197 -2.91 14.45 -13.17
C GLY A 197 -1.47 14.34 -12.68
N ILE A 198 -0.98 15.37 -11.99
CA ILE A 198 0.31 15.32 -11.32
C ILE A 198 0.06 15.37 -9.82
N ALA A 199 0.53 14.37 -9.10
CA ALA A 199 0.61 14.35 -7.66
C ALA A 199 2.07 14.53 -7.20
N VAL A 200 2.25 15.16 -6.06
CA VAL A 200 3.57 15.26 -5.42
C VAL A 200 3.49 14.76 -3.99
N ASP A 201 4.56 14.11 -3.52
CA ASP A 201 4.62 13.51 -2.19
C ASP A 201 5.86 14.01 -1.44
N ALA A 202 5.62 14.69 -0.32
CA ALA A 202 6.66 15.21 0.55
C ALA A 202 7.06 14.23 1.67
N ASN A 203 6.34 13.14 1.86
CA ASN A 203 6.58 12.15 2.91
C ASN A 203 6.79 12.81 4.29
N GLN A 204 5.90 13.75 4.67
CA GLN A 204 5.89 14.44 5.95
C GLN A 204 7.12 15.33 6.23
N ARG A 205 7.78 15.81 5.15
CA ARG A 205 9.08 16.47 5.28
C ARG A 205 9.01 17.85 5.92
N TRP A 206 7.94 18.60 5.72
CA TRP A 206 7.84 20.01 6.08
C TRP A 206 7.03 20.26 7.37
N ASP A 207 7.19 21.45 7.92
CA ASP A 207 6.23 22.07 8.83
C ASP A 207 5.13 22.80 8.04
N VAL A 208 4.17 23.37 8.75
CA VAL A 208 3.01 24.04 8.16
C VAL A 208 3.43 25.23 7.27
N GLU A 209 4.42 26.02 7.69
CA GLU A 209 4.85 27.21 6.95
C GLU A 209 5.55 26.84 5.64
N HIS A 210 6.47 25.87 5.68
CA HIS A 210 7.14 25.38 4.48
C HIS A 210 6.18 24.69 3.52
N ALA A 211 5.28 23.86 4.03
CA ALA A 211 4.25 23.20 3.23
C ALA A 211 3.31 24.22 2.56
N PHE A 212 2.89 25.26 3.27
CA PHE A 212 2.09 26.33 2.71
C PHE A 212 2.84 27.11 1.62
N ARG A 213 4.12 27.44 1.87
CA ARG A 213 4.96 28.12 0.87
C ARG A 213 5.10 27.28 -0.41
N PHE A 214 5.36 25.98 -0.29
CA PHE A 214 5.41 25.09 -1.45
C PHE A 214 4.07 25.07 -2.18
N ALA A 215 2.95 24.92 -1.46
CA ALA A 215 1.64 24.91 -2.04
C ALA A 215 1.35 26.16 -2.87
N LYS A 216 1.72 27.35 -2.36
CA LYS A 216 1.58 28.62 -3.09
C LYS A 216 2.42 28.67 -4.37
N LEU A 217 3.64 28.17 -4.34
CA LEU A 217 4.50 28.12 -5.52
C LEU A 217 4.01 27.09 -6.55
N ALA A 218 3.36 26.02 -6.09
CA ALA A 218 2.84 24.95 -6.92
C ALA A 218 1.44 25.22 -7.52
N GLU A 219 0.69 26.23 -7.05
CA GLU A 219 -0.66 26.55 -7.55
C GLU A 219 -0.76 26.64 -9.09
N PRO A 220 0.19 27.26 -9.83
CA PRO A 220 0.09 27.36 -11.28
C PRO A 220 0.11 26.01 -12.02
N TYR A 221 0.54 24.94 -11.37
CA TYR A 221 0.74 23.63 -12.01
C TYR A 221 -0.43 22.69 -11.83
N ASN A 222 -1.52 23.09 -11.17
CA ASN A 222 -2.76 22.33 -11.01
C ASN A 222 -2.52 20.87 -10.58
N LEU A 223 -2.04 20.69 -9.34
CA LEU A 223 -1.79 19.36 -8.79
C LEU A 223 -3.07 18.58 -8.57
N ALA A 224 -3.05 17.29 -8.89
CA ALA A 224 -4.11 16.35 -8.55
C ALA A 224 -4.23 16.21 -7.03
N TRP A 225 -3.10 16.09 -6.33
CA TRP A 225 -3.00 16.21 -4.87
C TRP A 225 -1.59 16.48 -4.40
N PHE A 226 -1.49 16.97 -3.16
CA PHE A 226 -0.26 17.16 -2.40
C PHE A 226 -0.27 16.18 -1.21
N GLU A 227 0.55 15.14 -1.30
CA GLU A 227 0.59 14.03 -0.36
C GLU A 227 1.53 14.31 0.80
N GLU A 228 1.04 14.03 2.01
CA GLU A 228 1.73 14.14 3.29
C GLU A 228 2.72 15.33 3.36
N PRO A 229 2.23 16.59 3.16
CA PRO A 229 3.12 17.76 3.22
C PRO A 229 3.78 17.95 4.58
N ILE A 230 3.04 17.62 5.66
CA ILE A 230 3.46 17.72 7.05
C ILE A 230 3.27 16.40 7.78
N HIS A 231 3.70 16.33 9.02
CA HIS A 231 3.55 15.11 9.83
C HIS A 231 2.10 14.61 9.86
N ALA A 232 1.88 13.34 9.50
CA ALA A 232 0.56 12.75 9.33
C ALA A 232 -0.33 12.76 10.59
N HIS A 233 0.27 12.81 11.79
CA HIS A 233 -0.47 12.92 13.05
C HIS A 233 -0.70 14.36 13.52
N ASP A 234 -0.22 15.38 12.79
CA ASP A 234 -0.48 16.77 13.10
C ASP A 234 -1.84 17.24 12.54
N MET A 235 -2.91 16.77 13.18
CA MET A 235 -4.28 17.09 12.77
C MET A 235 -4.60 18.60 12.86
N ASN A 236 -3.91 19.34 13.73
CA ASN A 236 -4.07 20.79 13.82
C ASN A 236 -3.33 21.52 12.72
N GLY A 237 -2.13 21.07 12.35
CA GLY A 237 -1.39 21.59 11.21
C GLY A 237 -2.11 21.36 9.89
N ILE A 238 -2.76 20.21 9.70
CA ILE A 238 -3.59 19.92 8.52
C ILE A 238 -4.73 20.94 8.41
N LYS A 239 -5.48 21.13 9.52
CA LYS A 239 -6.55 22.14 9.58
C LYS A 239 -6.02 23.54 9.28
N GLN A 240 -4.85 23.91 9.85
CA GLN A 240 -4.22 25.20 9.63
C GLN A 240 -3.87 25.42 8.16
N LEU A 241 -3.33 24.42 7.46
CA LEU A 241 -3.05 24.54 6.02
C LEU A 241 -4.31 24.87 5.22
N LYS A 242 -5.44 24.25 5.52
CA LYS A 242 -6.74 24.56 4.90
C LYS A 242 -7.20 25.97 5.23
N GLU A 243 -7.10 26.39 6.48
CA GLU A 243 -7.46 27.76 6.93
C GLU A 243 -6.57 28.84 6.31
N MET A 244 -5.29 28.55 6.02
CA MET A 244 -4.38 29.43 5.29
C MET A 244 -4.70 29.52 3.80
N GLY A 245 -5.63 28.70 3.27
CA GLY A 245 -6.10 28.74 1.89
C GLY A 245 -5.22 27.96 0.92
N VAL A 246 -4.74 26.79 1.32
CA VAL A 246 -4.19 25.81 0.36
C VAL A 246 -5.31 25.34 -0.55
N SER A 247 -5.21 25.62 -1.85
CA SER A 247 -6.26 25.37 -2.84
C SER A 247 -6.21 23.97 -3.44
N MET A 248 -5.02 23.37 -3.54
CA MET A 248 -4.85 22.02 -4.05
C MET A 248 -5.35 20.96 -3.05
N PRO A 249 -5.83 19.80 -3.53
CA PRO A 249 -6.22 18.70 -2.65
C PRO A 249 -5.06 18.23 -1.76
N LEU A 250 -5.30 18.14 -0.46
CA LEU A 250 -4.36 17.54 0.51
C LEU A 250 -4.66 16.05 0.65
N ALA A 251 -3.64 15.21 0.49
CA ALA A 251 -3.74 13.76 0.59
C ALA A 251 -3.00 13.23 1.81
N PHE A 252 -3.67 12.36 2.58
CA PHE A 252 -3.10 11.69 3.74
C PHE A 252 -3.66 10.28 3.91
N GLY A 253 -2.91 9.42 4.60
CA GLY A 253 -3.46 8.14 5.05
C GLY A 253 -2.49 6.98 5.03
N GLU A 254 -1.44 6.97 4.22
CA GLU A 254 -0.54 5.80 4.12
C GLU A 254 0.11 5.43 5.48
N SER A 255 0.27 6.40 6.36
CA SER A 255 0.86 6.24 7.68
C SER A 255 -0.13 5.79 8.77
N MET A 256 -1.44 5.76 8.48
CA MET A 256 -2.49 5.35 9.42
C MET A 256 -2.83 3.87 9.31
N ARG A 257 -3.33 3.28 10.43
CA ARG A 257 -3.58 1.84 10.53
C ARG A 257 -5.00 1.47 10.94
N ILE A 258 -5.83 2.46 11.31
CA ILE A 258 -7.21 2.25 11.78
C ILE A 258 -8.15 3.29 11.19
N TYR A 259 -9.38 2.87 10.95
CA TYR A 259 -10.45 3.67 10.33
C TYR A 259 -10.68 5.06 10.97
N TYR A 260 -10.68 5.15 12.28
CA TYR A 260 -11.01 6.40 13.02
C TYR A 260 -10.07 7.58 12.72
N ALA A 261 -8.84 7.29 12.27
CA ALA A 261 -7.93 8.34 11.83
C ALA A 261 -8.43 9.05 10.57
N TYR A 262 -9.10 8.32 9.67
CA TYR A 262 -9.60 8.87 8.41
C TYR A 262 -10.88 9.70 8.61
N GLU A 263 -11.73 9.35 9.57
CA GLU A 263 -12.83 10.23 10.00
C GLU A 263 -12.27 11.59 10.46
N THR A 264 -11.24 11.56 11.30
CA THR A 264 -10.56 12.78 11.75
C THR A 264 -9.93 13.56 10.60
N TYR A 265 -9.29 12.89 9.64
CA TYR A 265 -8.73 13.55 8.46
C TYR A 265 -9.80 14.34 7.69
N VAL A 266 -10.93 13.72 7.41
CA VAL A 266 -12.05 14.40 6.72
C VAL A 266 -12.54 15.60 7.51
N GLU A 267 -12.71 15.47 8.84
CA GLU A 267 -13.09 16.58 9.72
C GLU A 267 -12.07 17.74 9.72
N LYS A 268 -10.79 17.45 9.47
CA LYS A 268 -9.72 18.46 9.39
C LYS A 268 -9.51 19.04 7.99
N GLY A 269 -10.27 18.57 7.01
CA GLY A 269 -10.26 19.11 5.65
C GLY A 269 -9.28 18.41 4.69
N VAL A 270 -8.91 17.17 4.96
CA VAL A 270 -8.22 16.32 3.98
C VAL A 270 -9.16 16.03 2.80
N ASP A 271 -8.68 16.24 1.58
CA ASP A 271 -9.47 16.13 0.35
C ASP A 271 -9.30 14.78 -0.36
N HIS A 272 -8.25 14.03 -0.03
CA HIS A 272 -7.92 12.75 -0.65
C HIS A 272 -7.43 11.74 0.40
N LEU A 273 -8.15 10.62 0.55
CA LEU A 273 -7.80 9.57 1.50
C LEU A 273 -6.97 8.47 0.83
N GLN A 274 -5.82 8.13 1.41
CA GLN A 274 -4.86 7.16 0.86
C GLN A 274 -4.46 6.06 1.86
N PRO A 275 -5.37 5.14 2.26
CA PRO A 275 -4.97 4.01 3.09
C PRO A 275 -4.00 3.09 2.35
N SER A 276 -3.09 2.46 3.09
CA SER A 276 -2.20 1.44 2.55
C SER A 276 -2.68 0.04 2.96
N ILE A 277 -3.01 -0.81 1.97
CA ILE A 277 -3.47 -2.19 2.21
C ILE A 277 -2.47 -3.00 3.04
N GLY A 278 -1.20 -2.72 2.90
CA GLY A 278 -0.13 -3.41 3.65
C GLY A 278 0.07 -2.90 5.08
N ARG A 279 -0.63 -1.84 5.50
CA ARG A 279 -0.43 -1.19 6.81
C ARG A 279 -1.66 -1.17 7.71
N MET A 280 -2.85 -1.51 7.21
CA MET A 280 -4.07 -1.55 8.01
C MET A 280 -4.06 -2.68 9.02
N THR A 281 -4.65 -2.44 10.20
CA THR A 281 -4.83 -3.46 11.26
C THR A 281 -5.98 -4.41 10.94
N ARG A 282 -7.01 -3.91 10.25
CA ARG A 282 -8.17 -4.66 9.77
C ARG A 282 -8.35 -4.35 8.30
N ILE A 283 -8.49 -5.37 7.50
CA ILE A 283 -8.52 -5.23 6.05
C ILE A 283 -9.88 -4.73 5.53
N ASP A 284 -10.96 -5.04 6.21
CA ASP A 284 -12.29 -4.50 5.88
C ASP A 284 -12.37 -2.97 6.02
N GLU A 285 -11.47 -2.36 6.82
CA GLU A 285 -11.43 -0.92 7.00
C GLU A 285 -11.01 -0.16 5.74
N ILE A 286 -10.27 -0.79 4.82
CA ILE A 286 -9.97 -0.18 3.50
C ILE A 286 -11.27 0.19 2.77
N LEU A 287 -12.23 -0.74 2.73
CA LEU A 287 -13.50 -0.50 2.06
C LEU A 287 -14.39 0.48 2.83
N LYS A 288 -14.31 0.49 4.17
CA LYS A 288 -15.00 1.50 5.00
C LYS A 288 -14.46 2.90 4.75
N ILE A 289 -13.13 3.04 4.57
CA ILE A 289 -12.48 4.33 4.26
C ILE A 289 -12.88 4.79 2.85
N ARG A 290 -12.93 3.89 1.87
CA ARG A 290 -13.46 4.18 0.53
C ARG A 290 -14.91 4.70 0.62
N ASP A 291 -15.76 4.00 1.37
CA ASP A 291 -17.17 4.37 1.51
C ASP A 291 -17.33 5.70 2.27
N LEU A 292 -16.48 5.97 3.25
CA LEU A 292 -16.37 7.28 3.92
C LEU A 292 -16.02 8.38 2.92
N ALA A 293 -15.02 8.15 2.04
CA ALA A 293 -14.63 9.12 1.02
C ALA A 293 -15.80 9.45 0.09
N ARG A 294 -16.52 8.43 -0.38
CA ARG A 294 -17.72 8.58 -1.22
C ARG A 294 -18.83 9.36 -0.50
N GLU A 295 -19.10 9.03 0.78
CA GLU A 295 -20.10 9.71 1.61
C GLU A 295 -19.78 11.20 1.81
N LYS A 296 -18.52 11.51 2.04
CA LYS A 296 -18.06 12.88 2.33
C LYS A 296 -17.69 13.69 1.08
N GLY A 297 -17.72 13.08 -0.09
CA GLY A 297 -17.38 13.75 -1.35
C GLY A 297 -15.90 14.10 -1.47
N VAL A 298 -15.01 13.39 -0.76
CA VAL A 298 -13.55 13.47 -0.93
C VAL A 298 -13.07 12.35 -1.84
N THR A 299 -11.89 12.51 -2.43
CA THR A 299 -11.34 11.50 -3.33
C THR A 299 -10.62 10.39 -2.56
N PHE A 300 -10.38 9.26 -3.24
CA PHE A 300 -9.80 8.08 -2.64
C PHE A 300 -8.84 7.38 -3.60
N SER A 301 -7.73 6.95 -3.08
CA SER A 301 -6.85 5.94 -3.67
C SER A 301 -6.32 5.01 -2.58
N SER A 302 -5.72 3.89 -2.95
CA SER A 302 -5.04 3.05 -1.97
C SER A 302 -3.62 2.74 -2.37
N GLY A 303 -2.73 2.73 -1.40
CA GLY A 303 -1.31 2.45 -1.56
C GLY A 303 -0.92 1.05 -1.06
N GLY A 304 0.39 0.78 -1.14
CA GLY A 304 0.99 -0.45 -0.66
C GLY A 304 1.46 -1.38 -1.78
N ARG A 305 1.46 -2.68 -1.53
CA ARG A 305 1.93 -3.68 -2.49
C ARG A 305 1.00 -3.77 -3.68
N ILE A 306 1.47 -3.31 -4.84
CA ILE A 306 0.63 -3.14 -6.04
C ILE A 306 -0.18 -4.40 -6.41
N TYR A 307 0.43 -5.56 -6.42
CA TYR A 307 -0.26 -6.78 -6.85
C TYR A 307 -1.34 -7.24 -5.87
N LEU A 308 -1.13 -7.04 -4.56
CA LEU A 308 -2.15 -7.26 -3.55
C LEU A 308 -3.22 -6.17 -3.61
N ASN A 309 -2.80 -4.92 -3.79
CA ASN A 309 -3.67 -3.77 -3.90
C ASN A 309 -4.61 -3.87 -5.12
N ALA A 310 -4.15 -4.47 -6.23
CA ALA A 310 -4.96 -4.73 -7.41
C ALA A 310 -6.20 -5.59 -7.09
N ILE A 311 -6.10 -6.55 -6.18
CA ILE A 311 -7.23 -7.39 -5.74
C ILE A 311 -8.33 -6.51 -5.12
N PHE A 312 -7.96 -5.57 -4.26
CA PHE A 312 -8.90 -4.63 -3.63
C PHE A 312 -9.39 -3.55 -4.61
N GLY A 313 -8.53 -3.11 -5.52
CA GLY A 313 -8.87 -2.19 -6.59
C GLY A 313 -9.96 -2.71 -7.54
N CYS A 314 -10.14 -4.03 -7.64
CA CYS A 314 -11.28 -4.61 -8.35
C CYS A 314 -12.64 -4.28 -7.71
N LEU A 315 -12.66 -3.84 -6.44
CA LEU A 315 -13.83 -3.40 -5.69
C LEU A 315 -14.07 -1.89 -5.76
N TYR A 316 -13.20 -1.15 -6.46
CA TYR A 316 -13.23 0.31 -6.54
C TYR A 316 -13.93 0.79 -7.82
N ASN A 317 -14.37 2.06 -7.84
CA ASN A 317 -14.80 2.73 -9.06
C ASN A 317 -13.58 3.02 -9.96
N GLU A 318 -13.82 3.43 -11.20
CA GLU A 318 -12.76 3.69 -12.17
C GLU A 318 -11.86 4.88 -11.79
N ASN A 319 -12.39 5.85 -11.07
CA ASN A 319 -11.69 7.03 -10.57
C ASN A 319 -11.07 6.84 -9.17
N GLU A 320 -11.16 5.66 -8.61
CA GLU A 320 -10.53 5.27 -7.35
C GLU A 320 -9.32 4.40 -7.68
N GLU A 321 -8.16 5.03 -7.80
CA GLU A 321 -6.96 4.40 -8.33
C GLU A 321 -6.17 3.67 -7.21
N ILE A 322 -5.39 2.68 -7.61
CA ILE A 322 -4.37 2.07 -6.74
C ILE A 322 -2.99 2.63 -7.07
N GLU A 323 -2.12 2.74 -6.08
CA GLU A 323 -0.75 3.19 -6.30
C GLU A 323 0.12 2.10 -6.92
N TYR A 324 0.79 2.41 -8.03
CA TYR A 324 1.90 1.64 -8.53
C TYR A 324 3.22 2.39 -8.33
N HIS A 325 3.91 2.12 -7.23
CA HIS A 325 5.25 2.67 -6.97
C HIS A 325 6.30 1.85 -7.72
N GLU A 326 6.52 2.19 -9.00
CA GLU A 326 7.31 1.40 -9.94
C GLU A 326 8.74 1.10 -9.50
N PRO A 327 9.54 2.06 -9.00
CA PRO A 327 10.96 1.82 -8.69
C PRO A 327 11.20 0.68 -7.70
N ILE A 328 10.22 0.43 -6.82
CA ILE A 328 10.27 -0.64 -5.81
C ILE A 328 9.49 -1.87 -6.28
N SER A 329 8.30 -1.66 -6.84
CA SER A 329 7.39 -2.76 -7.15
C SER A 329 7.87 -3.60 -8.34
N ARG A 330 8.45 -2.98 -9.38
CA ARG A 330 8.93 -3.70 -10.58
C ARG A 330 10.08 -4.66 -10.27
N PRO A 331 11.14 -4.29 -9.52
CA PRO A 331 12.19 -5.23 -9.12
C PRO A 331 11.67 -6.38 -8.25
N VAL A 332 10.78 -6.10 -7.30
CA VAL A 332 10.13 -7.13 -6.47
C VAL A 332 9.23 -8.03 -7.31
N GLY A 333 8.52 -7.46 -8.28
CA GLY A 333 7.67 -8.20 -9.22
C GLY A 333 8.43 -9.22 -10.06
N ALA A 334 9.72 -8.99 -10.35
CA ALA A 334 10.58 -9.95 -11.05
C ALA A 334 10.74 -11.28 -10.27
N TYR A 335 10.42 -11.30 -8.97
CA TYR A 335 10.40 -12.48 -8.10
C TYR A 335 8.98 -12.87 -7.64
N THR A 336 7.95 -12.43 -8.39
CA THR A 336 6.55 -12.73 -8.07
C THR A 336 5.92 -13.51 -9.20
N LEU A 337 5.42 -14.71 -8.91
CA LEU A 337 4.64 -15.53 -9.83
C LEU A 337 3.16 -15.12 -9.78
N PHE A 338 2.43 -15.31 -10.89
CA PHE A 338 0.99 -15.07 -11.03
C PHE A 338 0.57 -13.64 -10.66
N GLN A 339 1.43 -12.66 -10.93
CA GLN A 339 1.09 -11.25 -10.72
C GLN A 339 -0.02 -10.79 -11.70
N PRO A 340 -0.84 -9.80 -11.31
CA PRO A 340 -1.78 -9.17 -12.23
C PRO A 340 -1.07 -8.58 -13.46
N GLU A 341 -1.73 -8.66 -14.62
CA GLU A 341 -1.21 -8.10 -15.86
C GLU A 341 -1.33 -6.56 -15.84
N GLU A 342 -0.21 -5.86 -16.04
CA GLU A 342 -0.17 -4.40 -16.23
C GLU A 342 -0.49 -4.07 -17.71
N ARG A 343 -1.54 -3.28 -17.96
CA ARG A 343 -1.91 -2.82 -19.30
C ARG A 343 -2.76 -1.56 -19.25
N ASP A 344 -2.41 -0.55 -20.06
CA ASP A 344 -3.18 0.68 -20.25
C ASP A 344 -3.58 1.37 -18.93
N GLY A 345 -2.61 1.54 -18.02
CA GLY A 345 -2.84 2.17 -16.71
C GLY A 345 -3.71 1.35 -15.75
N ARG A 346 -3.85 0.05 -16.00
CA ARG A 346 -4.67 -0.87 -15.18
C ARG A 346 -3.90 -2.14 -14.85
N PHE A 347 -4.36 -2.81 -13.77
CA PHE A 347 -3.91 -4.14 -13.37
C PHE A 347 -5.07 -5.12 -13.46
N TYR A 348 -4.87 -6.22 -14.21
CA TYR A 348 -5.87 -7.26 -14.44
C TYR A 348 -5.54 -8.48 -13.58
N CYS A 349 -6.41 -8.79 -12.61
CA CYS A 349 -6.29 -9.95 -11.75
C CYS A 349 -6.68 -11.24 -12.48
N GLN A 350 -6.11 -12.37 -12.07
CA GLN A 350 -6.41 -13.69 -12.61
C GLN A 350 -7.85 -14.09 -12.25
N PRO A 351 -8.76 -14.29 -13.25
CA PRO A 351 -10.17 -14.53 -12.99
C PRO A 351 -10.49 -15.97 -12.54
N ASP A 352 -9.56 -16.91 -12.79
CA ASP A 352 -9.82 -18.36 -12.66
C ASP A 352 -9.01 -19.05 -11.55
N LEU A 353 -8.13 -18.29 -10.85
CA LEU A 353 -7.28 -18.86 -9.80
C LEU A 353 -7.87 -18.58 -8.41
N PRO A 354 -8.21 -19.62 -7.61
CA PRO A 354 -8.78 -19.42 -6.28
C PRO A 354 -7.83 -18.74 -5.32
N GLY A 355 -8.38 -17.92 -4.42
CA GLY A 355 -7.62 -17.17 -3.43
C GLY A 355 -6.80 -16.03 -4.05
N ASN A 356 -5.71 -15.69 -3.39
CA ASN A 356 -4.65 -14.84 -3.92
C ASN A 356 -3.60 -15.73 -4.61
N PRO A 357 -3.52 -15.72 -5.94
CA PRO A 357 -2.62 -16.63 -6.67
C PRO A 357 -1.15 -16.22 -6.59
N GLN A 358 -0.86 -14.99 -6.16
CA GLN A 358 0.49 -14.46 -6.14
C GLN A 358 1.39 -15.28 -5.20
N ARG A 359 2.58 -15.60 -5.68
CA ARG A 359 3.59 -16.35 -4.94
C ARG A 359 4.95 -15.71 -5.14
N VAL A 360 5.77 -15.73 -4.10
CA VAL A 360 7.20 -15.43 -4.26
C VAL A 360 7.85 -16.61 -5.00
N ASP A 361 8.62 -16.31 -6.03
CA ASP A 361 9.40 -17.29 -6.79
C ASP A 361 10.65 -17.68 -5.99
N ILE A 362 10.49 -18.70 -5.13
CA ILE A 362 11.54 -19.19 -4.24
C ILE A 362 12.69 -19.80 -5.03
N ASP A 363 12.38 -20.51 -6.12
CA ASP A 363 13.42 -21.15 -6.97
C ASP A 363 14.29 -20.09 -7.64
N LYS A 364 13.69 -19.00 -8.09
CA LYS A 364 14.43 -17.86 -8.64
C LYS A 364 15.27 -17.14 -7.58
N LEU A 365 14.73 -16.92 -6.37
CA LEU A 365 15.50 -16.34 -5.28
C LEU A 365 16.72 -17.20 -4.91
N GLU A 366 16.55 -18.51 -4.86
CA GLU A 366 17.65 -19.45 -4.61
C GLU A 366 18.70 -19.42 -5.73
N LYS A 367 18.26 -19.48 -6.98
CA LYS A 367 19.12 -19.41 -8.17
C LYS A 367 19.96 -18.13 -8.22
N ASP A 368 19.36 -16.99 -7.84
CA ASP A 368 20.01 -15.68 -7.85
C ASP A 368 20.80 -15.41 -6.57
N GLY A 369 20.88 -16.39 -5.63
CA GLY A 369 21.64 -16.31 -4.37
C GLY A 369 21.04 -15.37 -3.35
N LEU A 370 19.74 -15.06 -3.46
CA LEU A 370 19.02 -14.18 -2.54
C LEU A 370 18.33 -14.95 -1.41
N LEU A 371 18.01 -16.23 -1.56
CA LEU A 371 17.41 -17.03 -0.49
C LEU A 371 18.43 -17.25 0.62
N GLU A 372 18.10 -16.81 1.85
CA GLU A 372 18.97 -16.93 3.02
C GLU A 372 18.65 -18.18 3.84
N SER A 373 17.37 -18.42 4.13
CA SER A 373 16.95 -19.56 4.96
C SER A 373 15.49 -19.93 4.74
N LYS A 374 15.19 -21.20 5.10
CA LYS A 374 13.83 -21.75 5.18
C LYS A 374 13.60 -22.31 6.57
N GLN A 375 12.49 -21.96 7.20
CA GLN A 375 12.09 -22.41 8.52
C GLN A 375 10.68 -23.00 8.47
N ILE A 376 10.45 -24.10 9.18
CA ILE A 376 9.15 -24.78 9.24
C ILE A 376 8.67 -24.75 10.70
N PHE A 377 7.44 -24.33 10.88
CA PHE A 377 6.73 -24.28 12.16
C PHE A 377 5.50 -25.16 12.08
N LEU A 378 5.29 -25.98 13.11
CA LEU A 378 4.12 -26.85 13.22
C LEU A 378 3.27 -26.40 14.41
N ALA A 379 1.96 -26.56 14.29
CA ALA A 379 1.09 -26.29 15.41
C ALA A 379 1.32 -27.29 16.56
N ASP A 380 1.03 -26.85 17.77
CA ASP A 380 0.95 -27.71 18.94
C ASP A 380 -0.08 -28.84 18.71
N LYS A 381 0.20 -30.01 19.27
CA LYS A 381 -0.66 -31.23 19.11
C LYS A 381 -1.96 -31.10 19.88
#